data_3f9b8d1b8288f1ae7eaceb6ef0528c22
#
_entry.id   3f9b8d1b8288f1ae7eaceb6ef0528c22
#
_cell.length_a   1.000
_cell.length_b   1.000
_cell.length_c   1.000
_cell.angle_alpha   90.00
_cell.angle_beta   90.00
_cell.angle_gamma   90.00
#
_symmetry.space_group_name_H-M   'P 1'
#
loop_
_entity.id
_entity.type
_entity.pdbx_description
1 polymer ?
#
loop_
_entity_poly.entity_id
_entity_poly.type
_entity_poly.pdbx_seq_one_letter_code
_entity_poly.pdbx_strand_id
1 'polypeptide(L)'
;MSEQTRREMFCGIAAAMLSGTLLPAQQAEHIHHAVAEARANGKYAPKALTTHEYATLEHLSEIIIPGSAAAGAPAFIDFLCSVCDDMKDIFTGGIGWLDEQMGHRYQVAGFVDARPEQQTAMLDLIAYRKNASPELNPGIHFFDWARRMVVDGYYTSAAGFKEVGYMGNQGLSHFSVPQEPLQYALKRCPV
;
A
#
# COMPACT_ATOMS: atom_id res chain seq x y z
N MET A 1 18.14 -17.34 12.46
CA MET A 1 17.68 -16.07 13.04
C MET A 1 16.56 -16.38 14.03
N SER A 2 16.64 -15.84 15.26
CA SER A 2 15.57 -16.00 16.25
C SER A 2 14.30 -15.27 15.76
N GLU A 3 13.13 -15.71 16.23
CA GLU A 3 11.84 -15.10 15.89
C GLU A 3 11.78 -13.63 16.34
N GLN A 4 12.42 -13.31 17.46
CA GLN A 4 12.54 -11.95 18.01
C GLN A 4 13.34 -11.03 17.09
N THR A 5 14.43 -11.50 16.49
CA THR A 5 15.25 -10.72 15.54
C THR A 5 14.50 -10.44 14.22
N ARG A 6 13.65 -11.38 13.75
CA ARG A 6 12.80 -11.15 12.58
C ARG A 6 11.75 -10.07 12.83
N ARG A 7 11.09 -10.12 13.98
CA ARG A 7 10.08 -9.13 14.37
C ARG A 7 10.68 -7.73 14.50
N GLU A 8 11.84 -7.59 15.15
CA GLU A 8 12.56 -6.32 15.27
C GLU A 8 12.97 -5.74 13.91
N MET A 9 13.39 -6.59 12.97
CA MET A 9 13.71 -6.18 11.61
C MET A 9 12.47 -5.64 10.89
N PHE A 10 11.33 -6.33 10.97
CA PHE A 10 10.09 -5.88 10.33
C PHE A 10 9.50 -4.62 10.98
N CYS A 11 9.61 -4.48 12.30
CA CYS A 11 9.25 -3.24 12.99
C CYS A 11 10.12 -2.06 12.52
N GLY A 12 11.41 -2.28 12.33
CA GLY A 12 12.33 -1.28 11.77
C GLY A 12 11.94 -0.86 10.34
N ILE A 13 11.49 -1.80 9.53
CA ILE A 13 10.99 -1.56 8.16
C ILE A 13 9.73 -0.68 8.21
N ALA A 14 8.75 -1.05 9.02
CA ALA A 14 7.52 -0.28 9.18
C ALA A 14 7.78 1.13 9.72
N ALA A 15 8.69 1.27 10.70
CA ALA A 15 9.12 2.56 11.23
C ALA A 15 9.82 3.43 10.17
N ALA A 16 10.63 2.83 9.29
CA ALA A 16 11.23 3.53 8.15
C ALA A 16 10.17 4.06 7.17
N MET A 17 9.14 3.26 6.89
CA MET A 17 8.00 3.71 6.08
C MET A 17 7.26 4.88 6.73
N LEU A 18 7.00 4.81 8.04
CA LEU A 18 6.35 5.89 8.80
C LEU A 18 7.18 7.19 8.77
N SER A 19 8.50 7.10 8.72
CA SER A 19 9.40 8.27 8.60
C SER A 19 9.48 8.88 7.18
N GLY A 20 8.77 8.32 6.20
CA GLY A 20 8.76 8.82 4.84
C GLY A 20 9.87 8.27 3.93
N THR A 21 10.68 7.34 4.40
CA THR A 21 11.68 6.66 3.57
C THR A 21 11.04 5.56 2.73
N LEU A 22 11.51 5.39 1.49
CA LEU A 22 11.10 4.28 0.65
C LEU A 22 11.63 2.96 1.21
N LEU A 23 10.83 1.89 1.09
CA LEU A 23 11.29 0.54 1.42
C LEU A 23 12.45 0.15 0.50
N PRO A 24 13.60 -0.27 1.07
CA PRO A 24 14.61 -0.93 0.25
C PRO A 24 14.02 -2.19 -0.40
N ALA A 25 14.26 -2.39 -1.69
CA ALA A 25 13.71 -3.50 -2.48
C ALA A 25 13.92 -4.88 -1.82
N GLN A 26 15.08 -5.10 -1.20
CA GLN A 26 15.37 -6.34 -0.48
C GLN A 26 14.45 -6.59 0.73
N GLN A 27 14.01 -5.54 1.41
CA GLN A 27 13.10 -5.66 2.56
C GLN A 27 11.68 -5.95 2.10
N ALA A 28 11.23 -5.34 1.00
CA ALA A 28 9.95 -5.65 0.38
C ALA A 28 9.89 -7.13 -0.08
N GLU A 29 10.97 -7.66 -0.65
CA GLU A 29 11.09 -9.05 -1.08
C GLU A 29 10.88 -10.03 0.09
N HIS A 30 11.44 -9.75 1.27
CA HIS A 30 11.22 -10.59 2.46
C HIS A 30 9.75 -10.62 2.90
N ILE A 31 9.05 -9.49 2.82
CA ILE A 31 7.62 -9.42 3.16
C ILE A 31 6.81 -10.20 2.13
N HIS A 32 7.08 -10.01 0.83
CA HIS A 32 6.39 -10.77 -0.22
C HIS A 32 6.62 -12.27 -0.09
N HIS A 33 7.83 -12.71 0.26
CA HIS A 33 8.11 -14.12 0.51
C HIS A 33 7.30 -14.67 1.69
N ALA A 34 7.25 -13.95 2.81
CA ALA A 34 6.45 -14.34 3.98
C ALA A 34 4.94 -14.39 3.68
N VAL A 35 4.44 -13.45 2.85
CA VAL A 35 3.06 -13.44 2.38
C VAL A 35 2.79 -14.61 1.42
N ALA A 36 3.72 -14.90 0.50
CA ALA A 36 3.60 -16.01 -0.44
C ALA A 36 3.56 -17.36 0.28
N GLU A 37 4.40 -17.57 1.27
CA GLU A 37 4.36 -18.78 2.12
C GLU A 37 3.02 -18.92 2.86
N ALA A 38 2.49 -17.82 3.41
CA ALA A 38 1.20 -17.82 4.08
C ALA A 38 0.03 -18.12 3.12
N ARG A 39 0.13 -17.72 1.85
CA ARG A 39 -0.88 -17.99 0.81
C ARG A 39 -0.76 -19.39 0.20
N ALA A 40 0.42 -20.00 0.20
CA ALA A 40 0.65 -21.32 -0.40
C ALA A 40 -0.19 -22.43 0.25
N ASN A 41 -0.64 -22.25 1.48
CA ASN A 41 -1.46 -23.17 2.24
C ASN A 41 -2.98 -22.95 2.07
N GLY A 42 -3.41 -22.11 1.10
CA GLY A 42 -4.81 -21.82 0.84
C GLY A 42 -5.11 -20.31 0.78
N LYS A 43 -6.38 -19.95 1.05
CA LYS A 43 -6.77 -18.53 1.12
C LYS A 43 -6.04 -17.86 2.30
N TYR A 44 -5.46 -16.68 2.04
CA TYR A 44 -4.78 -15.91 3.09
C TYR A 44 -5.73 -15.64 4.26
N ALA A 45 -5.28 -15.92 5.47
CA ALA A 45 -5.97 -15.56 6.70
C ALA A 45 -5.33 -14.29 7.28
N PRO A 46 -6.09 -13.20 7.49
CA PRO A 46 -5.56 -11.98 8.08
C PRO A 46 -4.94 -12.23 9.46
N LYS A 47 -3.82 -11.57 9.74
CA LYS A 47 -3.05 -11.73 10.99
C LYS A 47 -3.32 -10.62 12.00
N ALA A 48 -3.56 -9.40 11.51
CA ALA A 48 -3.75 -8.21 12.33
C ALA A 48 -5.13 -7.59 12.18
N LEU A 49 -5.66 -7.63 10.95
CA LEU A 49 -6.97 -7.07 10.63
C LEU A 49 -8.07 -8.12 10.85
N THR A 50 -9.26 -7.66 11.20
CA THR A 50 -10.47 -8.51 11.20
C THR A 50 -10.84 -8.90 9.78
N THR A 51 -11.71 -9.89 9.62
CA THR A 51 -12.21 -10.31 8.30
C THR A 51 -12.87 -9.16 7.54
N HIS A 52 -13.62 -8.31 8.24
CA HIS A 52 -14.28 -7.14 7.66
C HIS A 52 -13.26 -6.08 7.21
N GLU A 53 -12.32 -5.72 8.08
CA GLU A 53 -11.27 -4.75 7.76
C GLU A 53 -10.42 -5.22 6.58
N TYR A 54 -10.08 -6.51 6.54
CA TYR A 54 -9.33 -7.06 5.43
C TYR A 54 -10.12 -7.04 4.11
N ALA A 55 -11.41 -7.36 4.15
CA ALA A 55 -12.27 -7.26 2.96
C ALA A 55 -12.40 -5.81 2.47
N THR A 56 -12.52 -4.84 3.39
CA THR A 56 -12.52 -3.41 3.04
C THR A 56 -11.20 -3.01 2.40
N LEU A 57 -10.07 -3.49 2.94
CA LEU A 57 -8.74 -3.23 2.37
C LEU A 57 -8.57 -3.87 0.99
N GLU A 58 -9.10 -5.07 0.74
CA GLU A 58 -9.08 -5.71 -0.58
C GLU A 58 -9.83 -4.84 -1.60
N HIS A 59 -11.05 -4.40 -1.28
CA HIS A 59 -11.84 -3.52 -2.14
C HIS A 59 -11.16 -2.18 -2.41
N LEU A 60 -10.66 -1.53 -1.36
CA LEU A 60 -9.94 -0.26 -1.45
C LEU A 60 -8.69 -0.39 -2.33
N SER A 61 -7.91 -1.44 -2.12
CA SER A 61 -6.70 -1.72 -2.89
C SER A 61 -7.00 -1.87 -4.38
N GLU A 62 -8.07 -2.58 -4.72
CA GLU A 62 -8.49 -2.82 -6.10
C GLU A 62 -8.97 -1.53 -6.81
N ILE A 63 -9.58 -0.59 -6.05
CA ILE A 63 -9.95 0.74 -6.59
C ILE A 63 -8.69 1.60 -6.81
N ILE A 64 -7.70 1.53 -5.91
CA ILE A 64 -6.45 2.30 -6.03
C ILE A 64 -5.60 1.80 -7.20
N ILE A 65 -5.37 0.48 -7.27
CA ILE A 65 -4.63 -0.17 -8.37
C ILE A 65 -5.38 -1.47 -8.73
N PRO A 66 -6.04 -1.53 -9.89
CA PRO A 66 -6.65 -2.76 -10.37
C PRO A 66 -5.65 -3.91 -10.46
N GLY A 67 -6.01 -5.07 -9.91
CA GLY A 67 -5.14 -6.25 -9.83
C GLY A 67 -4.25 -6.31 -8.58
N SER A 68 -4.25 -5.29 -7.73
CA SER A 68 -3.40 -5.24 -6.53
C SER A 68 -3.82 -6.28 -5.47
N ALA A 69 -5.11 -6.58 -5.37
CA ALA A 69 -5.59 -7.61 -4.46
C ALA A 69 -5.06 -9.00 -4.87
N ALA A 70 -5.12 -9.33 -6.16
CA ALA A 70 -4.57 -10.56 -6.71
C ALA A 70 -3.03 -10.63 -6.57
N ALA A 71 -2.33 -9.50 -6.73
CA ALA A 71 -0.88 -9.39 -6.53
C ALA A 71 -0.46 -9.52 -5.06
N GLY A 72 -1.40 -9.41 -4.10
CA GLY A 72 -1.15 -9.62 -2.69
C GLY A 72 -0.88 -8.35 -1.89
N ALA A 73 -1.16 -7.17 -2.43
CA ALA A 73 -0.97 -5.91 -1.71
C ALA A 73 -1.75 -5.83 -0.38
N PRO A 74 -3.01 -6.28 -0.26
CA PRO A 74 -3.70 -6.32 1.04
C PRO A 74 -3.02 -7.22 2.07
N ALA A 75 -2.52 -8.38 1.65
CA ALA A 75 -1.81 -9.30 2.54
C ALA A 75 -0.44 -8.73 2.98
N PHE A 76 0.23 -7.98 2.11
CA PHE A 76 1.43 -7.23 2.43
C PHE A 76 1.16 -6.19 3.53
N ILE A 77 0.06 -5.43 3.40
CA ILE A 77 -0.34 -4.41 4.39
C ILE A 77 -0.73 -5.06 5.72
N ASP A 78 -1.55 -6.11 5.72
CA ASP A 78 -1.93 -6.84 6.93
C ASP A 78 -0.72 -7.44 7.65
N PHE A 79 0.26 -7.95 6.89
CA PHE A 79 1.52 -8.40 7.47
C PHE A 79 2.26 -7.27 8.18
N LEU A 80 2.35 -6.07 7.58
CA LEU A 80 2.94 -4.90 8.23
C LEU A 80 2.18 -4.50 9.50
N CYS A 81 0.85 -4.50 9.45
CA CYS A 81 0.01 -4.26 10.64
C CYS A 81 0.25 -5.31 11.74
N SER A 82 0.63 -6.54 11.39
CA SER A 82 0.90 -7.60 12.38
C SER A 82 2.21 -7.42 13.14
N VAL A 83 3.11 -6.58 12.64
CA VAL A 83 4.44 -6.35 13.22
C VAL A 83 4.68 -4.91 13.68
N CYS A 84 3.77 -3.98 13.36
CA CYS A 84 3.86 -2.57 13.71
C CYS A 84 2.50 -2.05 14.19
N ASP A 85 2.42 -1.73 15.47
CA ASP A 85 1.17 -1.28 16.10
C ASP A 85 0.70 0.07 15.51
N ASP A 86 1.61 1.01 15.21
CA ASP A 86 1.26 2.29 14.59
C ASP A 86 0.59 2.09 13.22
N MET A 87 1.11 1.15 12.40
CA MET A 87 0.48 0.80 11.12
C MET A 87 -0.88 0.18 11.33
N LYS A 88 -1.01 -0.72 12.31
CA LYS A 88 -2.29 -1.33 12.66
C LYS A 88 -3.31 -0.26 13.04
N ASP A 89 -2.95 0.67 13.92
CA ASP A 89 -3.84 1.74 14.39
C ASP A 89 -4.29 2.66 13.24
N ILE A 90 -3.39 2.99 12.31
CA ILE A 90 -3.72 3.78 11.11
C ILE A 90 -4.77 3.04 10.26
N PHE A 91 -4.59 1.74 10.01
CA PHE A 91 -5.49 0.98 9.14
C PHE A 91 -6.80 0.63 9.83
N THR A 92 -6.80 0.17 11.08
CA THR A 92 -8.04 -0.14 11.81
C THR A 92 -8.86 1.12 12.09
N GLY A 93 -8.22 2.19 12.55
CA GLY A 93 -8.87 3.48 12.79
C GLY A 93 -9.39 4.12 11.50
N GLY A 94 -8.60 4.05 10.42
CA GLY A 94 -8.98 4.60 9.12
C GLY A 94 -10.14 3.87 8.46
N ILE A 95 -10.15 2.54 8.52
CA ILE A 95 -11.27 1.73 8.00
C ILE A 95 -12.53 1.97 8.84
N GLY A 96 -12.42 1.99 10.17
CA GLY A 96 -13.55 2.31 11.04
C GLY A 96 -14.16 3.69 10.74
N TRP A 97 -13.31 4.70 10.55
CA TRP A 97 -13.75 6.04 10.13
C TRP A 97 -14.44 6.00 8.75
N LEU A 98 -13.88 5.25 7.79
CA LEU A 98 -14.46 5.12 6.45
C LEU A 98 -15.85 4.49 6.50
N ASP A 99 -16.04 3.42 7.26
CA ASP A 99 -17.35 2.76 7.45
C ASP A 99 -18.36 3.69 8.12
N GLU A 100 -17.95 4.45 9.13
CA GLU A 100 -18.79 5.46 9.79
C GLU A 100 -19.26 6.53 8.80
N GLN A 101 -18.37 7.06 7.98
CA GLN A 101 -18.73 8.04 6.94
C GLN A 101 -19.67 7.46 5.88
N MET A 102 -19.48 6.19 5.52
CA MET A 102 -20.40 5.50 4.59
C MET A 102 -21.79 5.34 5.21
N GLY A 103 -21.86 5.02 6.50
CA GLY A 103 -23.12 4.98 7.26
C GLY A 103 -23.84 6.32 7.29
N HIS A 104 -23.13 7.39 7.61
CA HIS A 104 -23.70 8.73 7.69
C HIS A 104 -24.16 9.28 6.34
N ARG A 105 -23.39 9.08 5.27
CA ARG A 105 -23.64 9.69 3.96
C ARG A 105 -24.58 8.87 3.08
N TYR A 106 -24.50 7.55 3.17
CA TYR A 106 -25.16 6.65 2.23
C TYR A 106 -26.08 5.61 2.90
N GLN A 107 -26.13 5.59 4.24
CA GLN A 107 -26.95 4.66 5.05
C GLN A 107 -26.68 3.18 4.74
N VAL A 108 -25.41 2.86 4.50
CA VAL A 108 -24.90 1.49 4.32
C VAL A 108 -24.09 1.06 5.54
N ALA A 109 -23.95 -0.26 5.77
CA ALA A 109 -23.27 -0.78 6.95
C ALA A 109 -21.74 -0.53 6.93
N GLY A 110 -21.13 -0.44 5.74
CA GLY A 110 -19.72 -0.16 5.59
C GLY A 110 -19.34 0.09 4.13
N PHE A 111 -18.04 0.32 3.91
CA PHE A 111 -17.52 0.64 2.58
C PHE A 111 -17.75 -0.48 1.56
N VAL A 112 -17.60 -1.75 1.97
CA VAL A 112 -17.79 -2.92 1.10
C VAL A 112 -19.25 -3.12 0.68
N ASP A 113 -20.20 -2.64 1.48
CA ASP A 113 -21.64 -2.77 1.20
C ASP A 113 -22.17 -1.66 0.30
N ALA A 114 -21.35 -0.66 0.01
CA ALA A 114 -21.72 0.46 -0.82
C ALA A 114 -21.62 0.14 -2.31
N ARG A 115 -22.41 0.84 -3.11
CA ARG A 115 -22.32 0.75 -4.57
C ARG A 115 -20.99 1.37 -5.05
N PRO A 116 -20.42 0.90 -6.18
CA PRO A 116 -19.14 1.39 -6.70
C PRO A 116 -19.08 2.92 -6.86
N GLU A 117 -20.19 3.55 -7.26
CA GLU A 117 -20.28 5.00 -7.40
C GLU A 117 -20.17 5.73 -6.06
N GLN A 118 -20.74 5.15 -4.99
CA GLN A 118 -20.67 5.69 -3.64
C GLN A 118 -19.27 5.52 -3.06
N GLN A 119 -18.62 4.37 -3.31
CA GLN A 119 -17.24 4.11 -2.92
C GLN A 119 -16.30 5.13 -3.58
N THR A 120 -16.39 5.30 -4.91
CA THR A 120 -15.57 6.27 -5.64
C THR A 120 -15.84 7.70 -5.16
N ALA A 121 -17.12 8.10 -5.00
CA ALA A 121 -17.46 9.43 -4.51
C ALA A 121 -16.89 9.71 -3.10
N MET A 122 -16.89 8.70 -2.21
CA MET A 122 -16.29 8.84 -0.88
C MET A 122 -14.77 8.98 -0.97
N LEU A 123 -14.11 8.16 -1.80
CA LEU A 123 -12.67 8.25 -1.99
C LEU A 123 -12.24 9.57 -2.63
N ASP A 124 -13.02 10.13 -3.57
CA ASP A 124 -12.75 11.44 -4.18
C ASP A 124 -12.76 12.58 -3.15
N LEU A 125 -13.54 12.47 -2.07
CA LEU A 125 -13.51 13.45 -0.99
C LEU A 125 -12.19 13.44 -0.22
N ILE A 126 -11.61 12.27 0.01
CA ILE A 126 -10.41 12.09 0.84
C ILE A 126 -9.11 11.92 0.06
N ALA A 127 -9.19 11.78 -1.27
CA ALA A 127 -8.00 11.64 -2.13
C ALA A 127 -7.17 12.93 -2.25
N TYR A 128 -7.76 14.08 -1.94
CA TYR A 128 -7.13 15.37 -2.21
C TYR A 128 -7.05 16.23 -0.96
N ARG A 129 -5.83 16.64 -0.59
CA ARG A 129 -5.58 17.55 0.54
C ARG A 129 -6.29 18.90 0.43
N LYS A 130 -6.67 19.33 -0.78
CA LYS A 130 -7.48 20.55 -0.98
C LYS A 130 -8.85 20.48 -0.32
N ASN A 131 -9.37 19.28 -0.06
CA ASN A 131 -10.64 19.03 0.61
C ASN A 131 -10.50 19.00 2.15
N ALA A 132 -9.32 19.29 2.69
CA ALA A 132 -9.03 19.19 4.12
C ALA A 132 -10.04 19.97 4.96
N SER A 133 -10.63 19.30 5.92
CA SER A 133 -11.55 19.87 6.94
C SER A 133 -11.41 19.02 8.21
N PRO A 134 -11.80 19.54 9.38
CA PRO A 134 -11.75 18.77 10.62
C PRO A 134 -12.46 17.39 10.50
N GLU A 135 -13.54 17.31 9.74
CA GLU A 135 -14.28 16.07 9.48
C GLU A 135 -13.52 15.10 8.57
N LEU A 136 -12.91 15.59 7.49
CA LEU A 136 -12.28 14.75 6.46
C LEU A 136 -10.80 14.45 6.73
N ASN A 137 -10.14 15.21 7.59
CA ASN A 137 -8.71 15.05 7.85
C ASN A 137 -8.31 13.62 8.27
N PRO A 138 -9.05 12.91 9.14
CA PRO A 138 -8.70 11.52 9.46
C PRO A 138 -8.72 10.61 8.23
N GLY A 139 -9.75 10.76 7.37
CA GLY A 139 -9.86 10.01 6.13
C GLY A 139 -8.77 10.35 5.10
N ILE A 140 -8.42 11.63 4.96
CA ILE A 140 -7.32 12.08 4.07
C ILE A 140 -5.99 11.47 4.53
N HIS A 141 -5.73 11.49 5.83
CA HIS A 141 -4.53 10.86 6.40
C HIS A 141 -4.50 9.36 6.17
N PHE A 142 -5.61 8.68 6.43
CA PHE A 142 -5.75 7.24 6.17
C PHE A 142 -5.53 6.91 4.69
N PHE A 143 -6.20 7.65 3.77
CA PHE A 143 -6.09 7.40 2.34
C PHE A 143 -4.68 7.64 1.79
N ASP A 144 -3.98 8.66 2.29
CA ASP A 144 -2.57 8.89 1.95
C ASP A 144 -1.71 7.65 2.29
N TRP A 145 -1.94 7.03 3.47
CA TRP A 145 -1.25 5.80 3.86
C TRP A 145 -1.70 4.60 3.04
N ALA A 146 -3.01 4.40 2.87
CA ALA A 146 -3.55 3.29 2.11
C ALA A 146 -3.02 3.29 0.68
N ARG A 147 -3.09 4.43 -0.01
CA ARG A 147 -2.56 4.59 -1.36
C ARG A 147 -1.07 4.27 -1.44
N ARG A 148 -0.27 4.81 -0.52
CA ARG A 148 1.16 4.57 -0.48
C ARG A 148 1.49 3.10 -0.29
N MET A 149 0.84 2.44 0.68
CA MET A 149 1.10 1.04 0.98
C MET A 149 0.61 0.09 -0.11
N VAL A 150 -0.50 0.41 -0.78
CA VAL A 150 -0.97 -0.35 -1.95
C VAL A 150 0.02 -0.22 -3.11
N VAL A 151 0.53 0.98 -3.38
CA VAL A 151 1.58 1.21 -4.40
C VAL A 151 2.84 0.42 -4.06
N ASP A 152 3.33 0.52 -2.82
CA ASP A 152 4.51 -0.22 -2.37
C ASP A 152 4.29 -1.73 -2.48
N GLY A 153 3.17 -2.27 -1.98
CA GLY A 153 2.85 -3.69 -2.03
C GLY A 153 2.66 -4.22 -3.45
N TYR A 154 2.11 -3.42 -4.36
CA TYR A 154 1.92 -3.81 -5.74
C TYR A 154 3.21 -3.77 -6.55
N TYR A 155 3.89 -2.61 -6.60
CA TYR A 155 5.06 -2.43 -7.47
C TYR A 155 6.34 -3.12 -6.95
N THR A 156 6.33 -3.64 -5.73
CA THR A 156 7.38 -4.54 -5.23
C THR A 156 7.01 -6.02 -5.36
N SER A 157 5.82 -6.34 -5.90
CA SER A 157 5.41 -7.70 -6.23
C SER A 157 5.93 -8.15 -7.60
N ALA A 158 5.92 -9.47 -7.85
CA ALA A 158 6.27 -10.02 -9.16
C ALA A 158 5.38 -9.48 -10.31
N ALA A 159 4.11 -9.21 -10.04
CA ALA A 159 3.18 -8.62 -11.00
C ALA A 159 3.58 -7.17 -11.34
N GLY A 160 3.85 -6.36 -10.32
CA GLY A 160 4.27 -4.97 -10.50
C GLY A 160 5.63 -4.85 -11.20
N PHE A 161 6.60 -5.68 -10.85
CA PHE A 161 7.90 -5.72 -11.55
C PHE A 161 7.73 -6.03 -13.04
N LYS A 162 6.85 -6.97 -13.36
CA LYS A 162 6.54 -7.31 -14.76
C LYS A 162 5.89 -6.15 -15.49
N GLU A 163 4.97 -5.44 -14.85
CA GLU A 163 4.24 -4.31 -15.44
C GLU A 163 5.18 -3.15 -15.77
N VAL A 164 6.09 -2.78 -14.84
CA VAL A 164 7.06 -1.70 -15.09
C VAL A 164 8.26 -2.13 -15.93
N GLY A 165 8.33 -3.42 -16.33
CA GLY A 165 9.44 -3.95 -17.11
C GLY A 165 10.78 -3.98 -16.36
N TYR A 166 10.74 -4.02 -15.02
CA TYR A 166 11.95 -4.06 -14.22
C TYR A 166 12.62 -5.42 -14.31
N MET A 167 13.80 -5.45 -14.92
CA MET A 167 14.61 -6.66 -15.14
C MET A 167 15.68 -6.89 -14.07
N GLY A 168 15.68 -6.10 -13.02
CA GLY A 168 16.76 -6.09 -12.02
C GLY A 168 17.94 -5.20 -12.46
N ASN A 169 18.89 -5.02 -11.53
CA ASN A 169 20.13 -4.31 -11.83
C ASN A 169 21.09 -5.25 -12.58
N GLN A 170 21.48 -4.87 -13.79
CA GLN A 170 22.50 -5.59 -14.54
C GLN A 170 23.86 -4.91 -14.34
N GLY A 171 24.90 -5.71 -14.09
CA GLY A 171 26.28 -5.21 -14.06
C GLY A 171 26.68 -4.69 -15.44
N LEU A 172 26.96 -3.39 -15.53
CA LEU A 172 27.47 -2.78 -16.75
C LEU A 172 29.00 -2.70 -16.67
N SER A 173 29.70 -3.07 -17.76
CA SER A 173 31.15 -2.95 -17.84
C SER A 173 31.61 -1.48 -17.91
N HIS A 174 30.75 -0.58 -18.32
CA HIS A 174 30.95 0.86 -18.32
C HIS A 174 29.63 1.59 -18.17
N PHE A 175 29.66 2.77 -17.55
CA PHE A 175 28.50 3.63 -17.43
C PHE A 175 28.23 4.34 -18.77
N SER A 176 27.00 4.25 -19.26
CA SER A 176 26.55 5.00 -20.43
C SER A 176 25.14 5.53 -20.20
N VAL A 177 24.91 6.78 -20.56
CA VAL A 177 23.59 7.38 -20.56
C VAL A 177 23.07 7.39 -22.00
N PRO A 178 21.87 6.83 -22.28
CA PRO A 178 21.26 6.97 -23.60
C PRO A 178 21.11 8.43 -24.00
N GLN A 179 21.33 8.72 -25.29
CA GLN A 179 21.35 10.11 -25.80
C GLN A 179 20.02 10.83 -25.60
N GLU A 180 18.90 10.14 -25.75
CA GLU A 180 17.57 10.74 -25.66
C GLU A 180 17.26 11.30 -24.25
N PRO A 181 17.40 10.55 -23.14
CA PRO A 181 17.28 11.09 -21.79
C PRO A 181 18.27 12.21 -21.49
N LEU A 182 19.50 12.10 -21.99
CA LEU A 182 20.53 13.12 -21.80
C LEU A 182 20.13 14.43 -22.46
N GLN A 183 19.70 14.41 -23.72
CA GLN A 183 19.26 15.58 -24.45
C GLN A 183 17.99 16.20 -23.82
N TYR A 184 17.07 15.36 -23.35
CA TYR A 184 15.88 15.81 -22.63
C TYR A 184 16.24 16.59 -21.35
N ALA A 185 17.18 16.07 -20.57
CA ALA A 185 17.65 16.71 -19.36
C ALA A 185 18.37 18.04 -19.65
N LEU A 186 19.33 18.04 -20.60
CA LEU A 186 20.09 19.22 -20.99
C LEU A 186 19.22 20.36 -21.55
N LYS A 187 18.14 20.02 -22.26
CA LYS A 187 17.19 21.01 -22.77
C LYS A 187 16.41 21.73 -21.68
N ARG A 188 16.18 21.07 -20.52
CA ARG A 188 15.42 21.60 -19.40
C ARG A 188 16.25 22.19 -18.27
N CYS A 189 17.48 21.74 -18.15
CA CYS A 189 18.47 22.25 -17.17
C CYS A 189 19.71 22.72 -17.95
N PRO A 190 19.62 23.84 -18.67
CA PRO A 190 20.81 24.41 -19.32
C PRO A 190 21.81 24.79 -18.22
N VAL A 191 23.02 24.22 -18.31
CA VAL A 191 24.15 24.52 -17.42
C VAL A 191 24.78 25.83 -17.89
#